data_bf95c1ed82d8d38a2799cb428e1a8a48
#
_entry.id   bf95c1ed82d8d38a2799cb428e1a8a48
#
_cell.length_a   1.000
_cell.length_b   1.000
_cell.length_c   1.000
_cell.angle_alpha   90.00
_cell.angle_beta   90.00
_cell.angle_gamma   90.00
#
_symmetry.space_group_name_H-M   'P 1'
#
loop_
_entity.id
_entity.type
_entity.pdbx_description
1 polymer ?
#
loop_
_entity_poly.entity_id
_entity_poly.type
_entity_poly.pdbx_seq_one_letter_code
_entity_poly.pdbx_strand_id
1 'polypeptide(L)'
;DVFFGHQCVGSCVFRTTPVKNRLDVTEAPFWAKGDGKTKNTAALQRAIDACGGGDAVYIPAGIYLTGALRLHSNMELYLDEGAILQGTAEIVDYQPRIPSRFEGTEMRCYSSLLNLGTLDHAAGPNCENVVIRGKGTIASGGRELAEKIIADEQEHLKDYLAEHAALVAECENERTIPGRVRPRLINMSNCRNVWVHGLTLKNGASWNQHMIYSDNITTDHCRFVSEGVWNGDGWDPDSSTNCTLFACEFATGGDAVAIKSGKNPEGNKIGRPSAHIYVFDCRSTAGHGICLGSEMSGGIEDVQIWDCDLTNS
;
A
#
# COMPACT_ATOMS: atom_id res chain seq x y z
N ASP A 1 31.63 13.11 -1.51
CA ASP A 1 32.07 14.09 -2.53
C ASP A 1 31.91 13.48 -3.90
N VAL A 2 31.43 14.24 -4.86
CA VAL A 2 31.28 13.86 -6.27
C VAL A 2 32.39 14.55 -7.06
N PHE A 3 33.17 13.79 -7.82
CA PHE A 3 34.27 14.29 -8.61
C PHE A 3 34.01 14.18 -10.09
N PHE A 4 34.42 15.21 -10.86
CA PHE A 4 34.59 15.14 -12.32
C PHE A 4 36.09 15.30 -12.61
N GLY A 5 36.75 14.22 -13.00
CA GLY A 5 38.21 14.18 -13.02
C GLY A 5 38.82 14.32 -11.63
N HIS A 6 39.64 15.33 -11.43
CA HIS A 6 40.25 15.66 -10.15
C HIS A 6 39.53 16.81 -9.40
N GLN A 7 38.47 17.35 -9.97
CA GLN A 7 37.72 18.46 -9.40
C GLN A 7 36.50 17.96 -8.65
N CYS A 8 36.37 18.32 -7.36
CA CYS A 8 35.14 18.10 -6.60
C CYS A 8 34.06 19.03 -7.12
N VAL A 9 32.97 18.48 -7.65
CA VAL A 9 31.83 19.21 -8.19
C VAL A 9 30.62 19.25 -7.28
N GLY A 10 30.67 18.51 -6.19
CA GLY A 10 29.64 18.50 -5.16
C GLY A 10 30.01 17.61 -3.99
N SER A 11 29.34 17.79 -2.87
CA SER A 11 29.46 16.93 -1.70
C SER A 11 28.07 16.59 -1.13
N CYS A 12 27.95 15.38 -0.62
CA CYS A 12 26.76 14.91 0.06
C CYS A 12 27.16 14.38 1.42
N VAL A 13 26.40 14.78 2.46
CA VAL A 13 26.59 14.30 3.83
C VAL A 13 25.58 13.21 4.10
N PHE A 14 26.05 11.99 4.32
CA PHE A 14 25.21 10.89 4.78
C PHE A 14 25.21 10.82 6.30
N ARG A 15 24.03 10.66 6.87
CA ARG A 15 23.89 10.27 8.27
C ARG A 15 23.40 8.83 8.30
N THR A 16 24.15 7.96 8.98
CA THR A 16 23.68 6.61 9.28
C THR A 16 22.70 6.68 10.44
N THR A 17 21.59 5.98 10.31
CA THR A 17 20.70 5.77 11.44
C THR A 17 21.34 4.82 12.46
N PRO A 18 21.20 5.03 13.76
CA PRO A 18 21.64 4.06 14.77
C PRO A 18 21.03 2.68 14.51
N VAL A 19 21.76 1.64 14.87
CA VAL A 19 21.20 0.27 14.88
C VAL A 19 20.05 0.26 15.89
N LYS A 20 18.86 -0.11 15.42
CA LYS A 20 17.67 -0.22 16.26
C LYS A 20 17.66 -1.52 17.07
N ASN A 21 17.07 -1.49 18.25
CA ASN A 21 16.79 -2.71 18.99
C ASN A 21 15.78 -3.57 18.23
N ARG A 22 15.99 -4.86 18.21
CA ARG A 22 15.06 -5.80 17.53
C ARG A 22 14.03 -6.30 18.54
N LEU A 23 12.76 -6.04 18.27
CA LEU A 23 11.65 -6.71 18.91
C LEU A 23 11.30 -7.95 18.07
N ASP A 24 11.97 -9.07 18.37
CA ASP A 24 11.75 -10.33 17.64
C ASP A 24 10.35 -10.87 17.98
N VAL A 25 9.51 -10.99 16.96
CA VAL A 25 8.11 -11.41 17.14
C VAL A 25 7.97 -12.85 17.63
N THR A 26 9.00 -13.67 17.49
CA THR A 26 9.01 -15.08 17.94
C THR A 26 9.39 -15.26 19.40
N GLU A 27 9.94 -14.23 20.03
CA GLU A 27 10.40 -14.23 21.42
C GLU A 27 9.36 -13.63 22.38
N ALA A 28 9.67 -13.73 23.68
CA ALA A 28 8.87 -13.10 24.74
C ALA A 28 8.81 -11.57 24.53
N PRO A 29 7.68 -10.91 24.75
CA PRO A 29 6.40 -11.45 25.18
C PRO A 29 5.44 -11.78 24.02
N PHE A 30 5.89 -11.83 22.77
CA PHE A 30 5.03 -11.87 21.58
C PHE A 30 4.64 -13.30 21.18
N TRP A 31 5.62 -14.21 21.05
CA TRP A 31 5.43 -15.63 20.75
C TRP A 31 4.70 -15.91 19.42
N ALA A 32 4.94 -15.12 18.38
CA ALA A 32 4.44 -15.41 17.04
C ALA A 32 5.09 -16.68 16.48
N LYS A 33 4.36 -17.45 15.68
CA LYS A 33 4.83 -18.69 15.08
C LYS A 33 4.91 -18.57 13.57
N GLY A 34 6.08 -18.74 13.01
CA GLY A 34 6.36 -18.72 11.57
C GLY A 34 6.02 -20.05 10.87
N ASP A 35 4.95 -20.74 11.27
CA ASP A 35 4.60 -22.10 10.82
C ASP A 35 3.61 -22.15 9.65
N GLY A 36 3.13 -20.99 9.17
CA GLY A 36 2.14 -20.87 8.09
C GLY A 36 0.74 -21.35 8.43
N LYS A 37 0.46 -21.63 9.69
CA LYS A 37 -0.82 -22.19 10.17
C LYS A 37 -1.41 -21.40 11.34
N THR A 38 -0.57 -21.03 12.30
CA THR A 38 -0.99 -20.27 13.48
C THR A 38 -1.30 -18.83 13.10
N LYS A 39 -2.50 -18.35 13.44
CA LYS A 39 -2.88 -16.94 13.25
C LYS A 39 -2.17 -16.10 14.32
N ASN A 40 -1.34 -15.17 13.88
CA ASN A 40 -0.46 -14.37 14.73
C ASN A 40 -0.92 -12.91 14.90
N THR A 41 -2.10 -12.52 14.43
CA THR A 41 -2.55 -11.11 14.40
C THR A 41 -2.35 -10.41 15.73
N ALA A 42 -2.80 -11.01 16.83
CA ALA A 42 -2.65 -10.41 18.16
C ALA A 42 -1.19 -10.34 18.64
N ALA A 43 -0.36 -11.33 18.30
CA ALA A 43 1.05 -11.35 18.67
C ALA A 43 1.85 -10.27 17.91
N LEU A 44 1.62 -10.18 16.60
CA LEU A 44 2.23 -9.17 15.74
C LEU A 44 1.78 -7.76 16.12
N GLN A 45 0.49 -7.57 16.38
CA GLN A 45 -0.01 -6.26 16.81
C GLN A 45 0.59 -5.81 18.14
N ARG A 46 0.74 -6.72 19.12
CA ARG A 46 1.44 -6.39 20.37
C ARG A 46 2.90 -5.98 20.15
N ALA A 47 3.60 -6.60 19.22
CA ALA A 47 4.96 -6.20 18.89
C ALA A 47 5.01 -4.81 18.22
N ILE A 48 4.06 -4.55 17.35
CA ILE A 48 3.88 -3.24 16.73
C ILE A 48 3.57 -2.19 17.80
N ASP A 49 2.59 -2.42 18.66
CA ASP A 49 2.18 -1.48 19.70
C ASP A 49 3.29 -1.20 20.74
N ALA A 50 4.20 -2.13 20.93
CA ALA A 50 5.37 -1.97 21.81
C ALA A 50 6.56 -1.27 21.14
N CYS A 51 6.56 -1.11 19.82
CA CYS A 51 7.69 -0.57 19.06
C CYS A 51 7.83 0.94 19.27
N GLY A 52 8.96 1.37 19.80
CA GLY A 52 9.32 2.78 19.93
C GLY A 52 10.26 3.28 18.82
N GLY A 53 10.59 4.58 18.84
CA GLY A 53 11.44 5.19 17.81
C GLY A 53 12.87 4.62 17.72
N GLY A 54 13.36 3.97 18.77
CA GLY A 54 14.65 3.28 18.82
C GLY A 54 14.60 1.80 18.46
N ASP A 55 13.41 1.27 18.17
CA ASP A 55 13.16 -0.15 17.97
C ASP A 55 12.73 -0.47 16.54
N ALA A 56 12.84 -1.75 16.18
CA ALA A 56 12.27 -2.32 14.98
C ALA A 56 11.53 -3.62 15.31
N VAL A 57 10.28 -3.74 14.89
CA VAL A 57 9.57 -5.03 14.88
C VAL A 57 10.28 -5.93 13.88
N TYR A 58 10.93 -6.97 14.37
CA TYR A 58 11.72 -7.88 13.58
C TYR A 58 10.96 -9.18 13.35
N ILE A 59 10.73 -9.50 12.08
CA ILE A 59 10.07 -10.73 11.64
C ILE A 59 11.15 -11.63 11.01
N PRO A 60 11.62 -12.68 11.71
CA PRO A 60 12.61 -13.63 11.16
C PRO A 60 12.01 -14.53 10.09
N ALA A 61 12.85 -15.32 9.40
CA ALA A 61 12.41 -16.28 8.39
C ALA A 61 11.29 -17.20 8.90
N GLY A 62 10.25 -17.40 8.09
CA GLY A 62 9.04 -18.16 8.41
C GLY A 62 7.79 -17.56 7.77
N ILE A 63 6.67 -18.27 7.86
CA ILE A 63 5.37 -17.83 7.31
C ILE A 63 4.45 -17.44 8.48
N TYR A 64 4.20 -16.16 8.64
CA TYR A 64 3.38 -15.60 9.73
C TYR A 64 1.99 -15.26 9.21
N LEU A 65 1.04 -16.16 9.44
CA LEU A 65 -0.36 -15.94 9.05
C LEU A 65 -1.00 -14.88 9.94
N THR A 66 -1.66 -13.87 9.34
CA THR A 66 -2.25 -12.76 10.08
C THR A 66 -3.50 -12.20 9.39
N GLY A 67 -4.32 -11.47 10.15
CA GLY A 67 -5.29 -10.51 9.62
C GLY A 67 -4.68 -9.12 9.51
N ALA A 68 -5.55 -8.10 9.41
CA ALA A 68 -5.17 -6.71 9.33
C ALA A 68 -4.35 -6.25 10.55
N LEU A 69 -3.29 -5.48 10.28
CA LEU A 69 -2.41 -4.87 11.28
C LEU A 69 -2.44 -3.34 11.13
N ARG A 70 -2.23 -2.64 12.24
CA ARG A 70 -2.17 -1.19 12.27
C ARG A 70 -0.80 -0.73 12.77
N LEU A 71 -0.08 0.00 11.91
CA LEU A 71 1.19 0.61 12.22
C LEU A 71 0.94 2.03 12.78
N HIS A 72 1.90 2.54 13.53
CA HIS A 72 1.85 3.88 14.13
C HIS A 72 3.13 4.70 13.83
N SER A 73 3.12 5.96 14.20
CA SER A 73 4.25 6.86 13.97
C SER A 73 5.54 6.41 14.69
N ASN A 74 6.68 6.77 14.10
CA ASN A 74 8.01 6.56 14.66
C ASN A 74 8.36 5.10 14.92
N MET A 75 8.06 4.21 13.96
CA MET A 75 8.37 2.78 14.07
C MET A 75 9.06 2.22 12.83
N GLU A 76 9.63 1.06 12.98
CA GLU A 76 10.16 0.27 11.88
C GLU A 76 9.58 -1.16 11.91
N LEU A 77 9.12 -1.63 10.75
CA LEU A 77 8.77 -3.02 10.50
C LEU A 77 9.84 -3.63 9.58
N TYR A 78 10.58 -4.59 10.08
CA TYR A 78 11.66 -5.26 9.35
C TYR A 78 11.33 -6.74 9.12
N LEU A 79 11.29 -7.14 7.85
CA LEU A 79 11.11 -8.53 7.44
C LEU A 79 12.46 -9.08 6.94
N ASP A 80 12.97 -10.11 7.61
CA ASP A 80 14.22 -10.74 7.21
C ASP A 80 14.08 -11.56 5.93
N GLU A 81 15.18 -11.97 5.35
CA GLU A 81 15.19 -12.86 4.19
C GLU A 81 14.49 -14.18 4.54
N GLY A 82 13.52 -14.61 3.71
CA GLY A 82 12.69 -15.78 4.00
C GLY A 82 11.51 -15.53 4.93
N ALA A 83 11.32 -14.32 5.47
CA ALA A 83 10.13 -13.95 6.20
C ALA A 83 8.95 -13.69 5.24
N ILE A 84 7.79 -14.25 5.54
CA ILE A 84 6.55 -14.02 4.81
C ILE A 84 5.48 -13.59 5.82
N LEU A 85 5.05 -12.35 5.73
CA LEU A 85 3.85 -11.86 6.40
C LEU A 85 2.65 -12.17 5.51
N GLN A 86 1.89 -13.21 5.86
CA GLN A 86 0.82 -13.74 5.03
C GLN A 86 -0.55 -13.38 5.59
N GLY A 87 -1.28 -12.52 4.89
CA GLY A 87 -2.68 -12.25 5.19
C GLY A 87 -3.58 -13.44 4.88
N THR A 88 -4.59 -13.65 5.69
CA THR A 88 -5.62 -14.67 5.44
C THR A 88 -6.53 -14.26 4.29
N ALA A 89 -7.34 -15.20 3.78
CA ALA A 89 -8.43 -14.91 2.87
C ALA A 89 -9.81 -14.89 3.59
N GLU A 90 -9.81 -14.61 4.90
CA GLU A 90 -11.03 -14.57 5.71
C GLU A 90 -11.49 -13.13 5.93
N ILE A 91 -12.72 -12.79 5.49
CA ILE A 91 -13.28 -11.43 5.53
C ILE A 91 -13.26 -10.85 6.96
N VAL A 92 -13.55 -11.67 7.96
CA VAL A 92 -13.58 -11.26 9.37
C VAL A 92 -12.24 -10.72 9.86
N ASP A 93 -11.13 -11.16 9.28
CA ASP A 93 -9.78 -10.75 9.65
C ASP A 93 -9.40 -9.35 9.16
N TYR A 94 -10.26 -8.75 8.33
CA TYR A 94 -10.11 -7.39 7.81
C TYR A 94 -11.17 -6.43 8.35
N GLN A 95 -11.84 -6.80 9.43
CA GLN A 95 -12.71 -5.93 10.21
C GLN A 95 -11.92 -5.20 11.33
N PRO A 96 -12.35 -4.01 11.77
CA PRO A 96 -13.50 -3.25 11.26
C PRO A 96 -13.20 -2.56 9.94
N ARG A 97 -14.23 -2.18 9.19
CA ARG A 97 -14.05 -1.27 8.04
C ARG A 97 -13.56 0.09 8.52
N ILE A 98 -12.62 0.65 7.80
CA ILE A 98 -11.99 1.94 8.08
C ILE A 98 -12.37 2.99 7.03
N PRO A 99 -12.33 4.29 7.36
CA PRO A 99 -12.36 5.34 6.35
C PRO A 99 -11.17 5.15 5.39
N SER A 100 -11.44 5.14 4.11
CA SER A 100 -10.47 5.01 3.04
C SER A 100 -11.03 5.63 1.76
N ARG A 101 -10.38 5.41 0.62
CA ARG A 101 -10.82 5.89 -0.67
C ARG A 101 -10.73 4.78 -1.69
N PHE A 102 -11.75 4.59 -2.53
CA PHE A 102 -11.71 3.63 -3.62
C PHE A 102 -12.22 4.28 -4.90
N GLU A 103 -11.51 4.09 -6.01
CA GLU A 103 -11.81 4.74 -7.29
C GLU A 103 -12.17 6.23 -7.11
N GLY A 104 -11.32 6.94 -6.36
CA GLY A 104 -11.42 8.37 -6.15
C GLY A 104 -12.55 8.87 -5.25
N THR A 105 -13.30 7.99 -4.58
CA THR A 105 -14.40 8.35 -3.68
C THR A 105 -14.09 7.90 -2.25
N GLU A 106 -14.27 8.78 -1.27
CA GLU A 106 -14.12 8.45 0.15
C GLU A 106 -15.26 7.55 0.62
N MET A 107 -14.90 6.46 1.25
CA MET A 107 -15.86 5.47 1.75
C MET A 107 -15.27 4.61 2.86
N ARG A 108 -16.08 3.74 3.46
CA ARG A 108 -15.58 2.73 4.40
C ARG A 108 -15.22 1.45 3.65
N CYS A 109 -13.93 1.12 3.63
CA CYS A 109 -13.40 -0.12 3.06
C CYS A 109 -13.02 -1.11 4.18
N TYR A 110 -12.91 -2.38 3.86
CA TYR A 110 -12.25 -3.34 4.75
C TYR A 110 -10.82 -2.87 5.06
N SER A 111 -10.37 -3.09 6.28
CA SER A 111 -9.00 -2.79 6.69
C SER A 111 -8.02 -3.53 5.77
N SER A 112 -6.95 -2.88 5.36
CA SER A 112 -5.89 -3.49 4.56
C SER A 112 -5.01 -4.41 5.42
N LEU A 113 -4.13 -5.20 4.81
CA LEU A 113 -3.22 -6.02 5.62
C LEU A 113 -2.35 -5.12 6.52
N LEU A 114 -1.79 -4.05 5.97
CA LEU A 114 -1.12 -3.00 6.74
C LEU A 114 -1.88 -1.67 6.59
N ASN A 115 -2.17 -1.02 7.72
CA ASN A 115 -2.88 0.25 7.77
C ASN A 115 -2.05 1.29 8.52
N LEU A 116 -1.85 2.45 7.91
CA LEU A 116 -1.14 3.59 8.47
C LEU A 116 -2.05 4.82 8.44
N GLY A 117 -2.12 5.51 9.56
CA GLY A 117 -2.90 6.73 9.69
C GLY A 117 -4.42 6.55 9.63
N THR A 118 -5.10 7.65 9.53
CA THR A 118 -6.58 7.72 9.44
C THR A 118 -6.97 8.78 8.42
N LEU A 119 -7.89 8.45 7.53
CA LEU A 119 -8.33 9.35 6.45
C LEU A 119 -9.05 10.57 6.99
N ASP A 120 -8.56 11.74 6.60
CA ASP A 120 -9.21 13.03 6.80
C ASP A 120 -8.69 14.02 5.76
N HIS A 121 -9.50 14.35 4.74
CA HIS A 121 -9.10 15.27 3.69
C HIS A 121 -8.90 16.72 4.17
N ALA A 122 -9.47 17.10 5.32
CA ALA A 122 -9.33 18.44 5.90
C ALA A 122 -8.13 18.57 6.84
N ALA A 123 -7.56 17.43 7.29
CA ALA A 123 -6.44 17.40 8.23
C ALA A 123 -5.08 17.23 7.54
N GLY A 124 -4.03 17.52 8.29
CA GLY A 124 -2.65 17.18 7.95
C GLY A 124 -2.29 15.73 8.29
N PRO A 125 -1.00 15.38 8.22
CA PRO A 125 -0.51 14.05 8.58
C PRO A 125 -0.83 13.67 10.03
N ASN A 126 -1.20 12.40 10.23
CA ASN A 126 -1.49 11.83 11.54
C ASN A 126 -0.74 10.50 11.80
N CYS A 127 0.09 10.07 10.85
CA CYS A 127 1.03 8.96 11.00
C CYS A 127 2.33 9.33 10.28
N GLU A 128 3.44 9.39 11.02
CA GLU A 128 4.71 9.92 10.50
C GLU A 128 5.91 9.04 10.86
N ASN A 129 6.97 9.14 10.04
CA ASN A 129 8.27 8.51 10.29
C ASN A 129 8.18 6.99 10.44
N VAL A 130 7.61 6.32 9.45
CA VAL A 130 7.47 4.87 9.42
C VAL A 130 8.41 4.27 8.39
N VAL A 131 9.10 3.21 8.75
CA VAL A 131 9.95 2.43 7.84
C VAL A 131 9.41 1.01 7.75
N ILE A 132 9.20 0.53 6.52
CA ILE A 132 8.78 -0.85 6.23
C ILE A 132 9.82 -1.42 5.29
N ARG A 133 10.69 -2.30 5.78
CA ARG A 133 11.84 -2.72 4.97
C ARG A 133 12.30 -4.14 5.22
N GLY A 134 13.21 -4.60 4.39
CA GLY A 134 13.87 -5.89 4.52
C GLY A 134 13.99 -6.61 3.18
N LYS A 135 14.09 -7.94 3.23
CA LYS A 135 14.15 -8.80 2.05
C LYS A 135 13.00 -9.82 2.02
N GLY A 136 12.06 -9.68 2.94
CA GLY A 136 10.92 -10.58 3.07
C GLY A 136 9.79 -10.26 2.10
N THR A 137 8.68 -10.96 2.31
CA THR A 137 7.46 -10.80 1.52
C THR A 137 6.30 -10.37 2.41
N ILE A 138 5.53 -9.39 1.94
CA ILE A 138 4.22 -9.04 2.49
C ILE A 138 3.19 -9.48 1.45
N ALA A 139 2.32 -10.42 1.82
CA ALA A 139 1.30 -10.96 0.93
C ALA A 139 -0.06 -10.98 1.62
N SER A 140 -1.13 -10.67 0.89
CA SER A 140 -2.51 -10.77 1.39
C SER A 140 -3.26 -11.96 0.78
N GLY A 141 -4.56 -12.04 1.02
CA GLY A 141 -5.44 -13.09 0.50
C GLY A 141 -5.74 -13.00 -1.00
N GLY A 142 -5.28 -11.93 -1.66
CA GLY A 142 -5.31 -11.76 -3.11
C GLY A 142 -6.70 -11.94 -3.71
N ARG A 143 -6.73 -12.65 -4.83
CA ARG A 143 -7.95 -12.94 -5.57
C ARG A 143 -8.99 -13.67 -4.73
N GLU A 144 -8.59 -14.63 -3.89
CA GLU A 144 -9.54 -15.39 -3.07
C GLU A 144 -10.29 -14.48 -2.09
N LEU A 145 -9.57 -13.59 -1.39
CA LEU A 145 -10.17 -12.60 -0.50
C LEU A 145 -11.08 -11.63 -1.28
N ALA A 146 -10.64 -11.16 -2.44
CA ALA A 146 -11.41 -10.27 -3.28
C ALA A 146 -12.75 -10.89 -3.71
N GLU A 147 -12.73 -12.15 -4.19
CA GLU A 147 -13.92 -12.87 -4.62
C GLU A 147 -14.91 -13.11 -3.47
N LYS A 148 -14.40 -13.49 -2.29
CA LYS A 148 -15.23 -13.67 -1.08
C LYS A 148 -15.91 -12.36 -0.68
N ILE A 149 -15.18 -11.24 -0.67
CA ILE A 149 -15.74 -9.92 -0.33
C ILE A 149 -16.78 -9.50 -1.35
N ILE A 150 -16.52 -9.65 -2.65
CA ILE A 150 -17.48 -9.27 -3.69
C ILE A 150 -18.77 -10.07 -3.55
N ALA A 151 -18.68 -11.38 -3.35
CA ALA A 151 -19.86 -12.24 -3.18
C ALA A 151 -20.67 -11.87 -1.93
N ASP A 152 -20.00 -11.60 -0.81
CA ASP A 152 -20.61 -11.17 0.44
C ASP A 152 -21.33 -9.81 0.28
N GLU A 153 -20.69 -8.85 -0.39
CA GLU A 153 -21.28 -7.53 -0.67
C GLU A 153 -22.41 -7.58 -1.69
N GLN A 154 -22.35 -8.46 -2.70
CA GLN A 154 -23.46 -8.64 -3.63
C GLN A 154 -24.74 -9.09 -2.91
N GLU A 155 -24.64 -9.97 -1.92
CA GLU A 155 -25.79 -10.38 -1.12
C GLU A 155 -26.27 -9.26 -0.20
N HIS A 156 -25.34 -8.57 0.49
CA HIS A 156 -25.67 -7.45 1.37
C HIS A 156 -26.33 -6.27 0.64
N LEU A 157 -25.89 -6.00 -0.58
CA LEU A 157 -26.36 -4.87 -1.40
C LEU A 157 -27.48 -5.25 -2.38
N LYS A 158 -28.00 -6.46 -2.32
CA LYS A 158 -28.95 -7.01 -3.31
C LYS A 158 -30.12 -6.07 -3.62
N ASP A 159 -30.81 -5.58 -2.59
CA ASP A 159 -31.95 -4.70 -2.77
C ASP A 159 -31.53 -3.34 -3.35
N TYR A 160 -30.42 -2.78 -2.84
CA TYR A 160 -29.85 -1.54 -3.34
C TYR A 160 -29.47 -1.65 -4.82
N LEU A 161 -28.81 -2.73 -5.22
CA LEU A 161 -28.40 -2.95 -6.63
C LEU A 161 -29.63 -3.11 -7.55
N ALA A 162 -30.69 -3.74 -7.07
CA ALA A 162 -31.95 -3.86 -7.80
C ALA A 162 -32.65 -2.50 -7.97
N GLU A 163 -32.73 -1.69 -6.93
CA GLU A 163 -33.31 -0.34 -6.98
C GLU A 163 -32.50 0.61 -7.86
N HIS A 164 -31.19 0.40 -7.99
CA HIS A 164 -30.26 1.24 -8.75
C HIS A 164 -29.73 0.57 -10.03
N ALA A 165 -30.56 -0.25 -10.68
CA ALA A 165 -30.16 -1.01 -11.87
C ALA A 165 -29.59 -0.14 -13.00
N ALA A 166 -30.06 1.11 -13.15
CA ALA A 166 -29.52 2.04 -14.13
C ALA A 166 -28.06 2.42 -13.81
N LEU A 167 -27.72 2.66 -12.54
CA LEU A 167 -26.35 2.93 -12.11
C LEU A 167 -25.45 1.70 -12.31
N VAL A 168 -25.97 0.50 -12.01
CA VAL A 168 -25.22 -0.75 -12.23
C VAL A 168 -24.90 -0.94 -13.71
N ALA A 169 -25.85 -0.58 -14.61
CA ALA A 169 -25.64 -0.69 -16.05
C ALA A 169 -24.58 0.28 -16.63
N GLU A 170 -24.26 1.36 -15.90
CA GLU A 170 -23.17 2.31 -16.24
C GLU A 170 -21.80 1.82 -15.75
N CYS A 171 -21.74 0.82 -14.90
CA CYS A 171 -20.50 0.27 -14.39
C CYS A 171 -19.85 -0.69 -15.41
N GLU A 172 -18.55 -0.94 -15.25
CA GLU A 172 -17.80 -1.91 -16.05
C GLU A 172 -18.46 -3.30 -16.02
N ASN A 173 -18.93 -3.71 -14.86
CA ASN A 173 -19.66 -4.94 -14.64
C ASN A 173 -20.46 -4.89 -13.32
N GLU A 174 -21.29 -5.90 -13.08
CA GLU A 174 -22.13 -6.04 -11.87
C GLU A 174 -21.35 -6.16 -10.55
N ARG A 175 -20.06 -6.47 -10.61
CA ARG A 175 -19.16 -6.62 -9.46
C ARG A 175 -18.50 -5.31 -9.04
N THR A 176 -18.62 -4.25 -9.87
CA THR A 176 -17.93 -2.98 -9.66
C THR A 176 -18.34 -2.34 -8.33
N ILE A 177 -19.63 -2.17 -8.07
CA ILE A 177 -20.12 -1.55 -6.82
C ILE A 177 -19.79 -2.41 -5.60
N PRO A 178 -20.11 -3.73 -5.58
CA PRO A 178 -19.71 -4.62 -4.49
C PRO A 178 -18.19 -4.67 -4.24
N GLY A 179 -17.41 -4.54 -5.30
CA GLY A 179 -15.95 -4.61 -5.24
C GLY A 179 -15.25 -3.40 -4.63
N ARG A 180 -15.92 -2.26 -4.50
CA ARG A 180 -15.30 -1.00 -4.04
C ARG A 180 -14.86 -0.97 -2.59
N VAL A 181 -15.27 -1.92 -1.77
CA VAL A 181 -14.89 -2.01 -0.36
C VAL A 181 -13.70 -2.92 -0.09
N ARG A 182 -13.11 -3.51 -1.14
CA ARG A 182 -11.97 -4.44 -1.01
C ARG A 182 -10.75 -3.77 -0.34
N PRO A 183 -10.01 -4.50 0.51
CA PRO A 183 -8.80 -3.97 1.13
C PRO A 183 -7.63 -3.87 0.15
N ARG A 184 -6.67 -2.99 0.44
CA ARG A 184 -5.35 -2.92 -0.19
C ARG A 184 -4.38 -3.88 0.51
N LEU A 185 -3.18 -4.01 -0.03
CA LEU A 185 -2.11 -4.63 0.74
C LEU A 185 -1.62 -3.66 1.83
N ILE A 186 -1.26 -2.43 1.43
CA ILE A 186 -0.82 -1.35 2.33
C ILE A 186 -1.67 -0.11 2.06
N ASN A 187 -2.40 0.34 3.07
CA ASN A 187 -3.19 1.58 3.02
C ASN A 187 -2.51 2.66 3.89
N MET A 188 -2.14 3.75 3.27
CA MET A 188 -1.54 4.92 3.92
C MET A 188 -2.50 6.10 3.78
N SER A 189 -3.05 6.58 4.89
CA SER A 189 -3.96 7.72 4.91
C SER A 189 -3.38 8.82 5.77
N ASN A 190 -3.22 10.03 5.21
CA ASN A 190 -2.62 11.17 5.92
C ASN A 190 -1.26 10.82 6.57
N CYS A 191 -0.39 10.17 5.83
CA CYS A 191 0.94 9.79 6.27
C CYS A 191 2.01 10.80 5.82
N ARG A 192 3.11 10.90 6.57
CA ARG A 192 4.29 11.67 6.17
C ARG A 192 5.57 10.92 6.52
N ASN A 193 6.61 11.08 5.67
CA ASN A 193 7.92 10.46 5.88
C ASN A 193 7.82 8.94 6.04
N VAL A 194 7.27 8.25 5.03
CA VAL A 194 7.21 6.78 5.02
C VAL A 194 8.19 6.24 3.98
N TRP A 195 8.96 5.25 4.38
CA TRP A 195 9.90 4.58 3.50
C TRP A 195 9.60 3.08 3.42
N VAL A 196 9.38 2.57 2.20
CA VAL A 196 9.17 1.15 1.89
C VAL A 196 10.33 0.67 1.04
N HIS A 197 11.09 -0.35 1.51
CA HIS A 197 12.35 -0.72 0.88
C HIS A 197 12.58 -2.23 0.83
N GLY A 198 12.99 -2.73 -0.34
CA GLY A 198 13.63 -4.05 -0.51
C GLY A 198 12.68 -5.26 -0.43
N LEU A 199 11.39 -5.04 -0.34
CA LEU A 199 10.38 -6.07 -0.08
C LEU A 199 9.71 -6.59 -1.36
N THR A 200 9.21 -7.83 -1.29
CA THR A 200 8.20 -8.31 -2.23
C THR A 200 6.81 -8.00 -1.67
N LEU A 201 6.02 -7.20 -2.40
CA LEU A 201 4.66 -6.79 -2.07
C LEU A 201 3.70 -7.57 -2.98
N LYS A 202 2.87 -8.45 -2.39
CA LYS A 202 2.17 -9.46 -3.18
C LYS A 202 0.69 -9.57 -2.83
N ASN A 203 -0.13 -9.64 -3.86
CA ASN A 203 -1.54 -10.06 -3.77
C ASN A 203 -2.37 -9.26 -2.76
N GLY A 204 -2.44 -7.95 -2.89
CA GLY A 204 -3.55 -7.18 -2.33
C GLY A 204 -4.88 -7.75 -2.86
N ALA A 205 -5.98 -7.58 -2.14
CA ALA A 205 -7.30 -7.93 -2.67
C ALA A 205 -7.84 -6.87 -3.65
N SER A 206 -7.10 -5.82 -3.84
CA SER A 206 -7.13 -4.77 -4.86
C SER A 206 -5.70 -4.21 -4.98
N TRP A 207 -5.52 -2.90 -5.10
CA TRP A 207 -4.22 -2.24 -5.19
C TRP A 207 -3.24 -2.68 -4.09
N ASN A 208 -1.94 -2.70 -4.38
CA ASN A 208 -0.96 -3.10 -3.37
C ASN A 208 -0.61 -1.95 -2.44
N GLN A 209 -0.04 -0.85 -2.92
CA GLN A 209 0.33 0.29 -2.08
C GLN A 209 -0.47 1.53 -2.46
N HIS A 210 -1.35 1.97 -1.59
CA HIS A 210 -2.22 3.12 -1.79
C HIS A 210 -1.92 4.23 -0.79
N MET A 211 -1.50 5.39 -1.27
CA MET A 211 -1.19 6.58 -0.49
C MET A 211 -2.26 7.62 -0.71
N ILE A 212 -3.00 7.99 0.34
CA ILE A 212 -4.10 8.96 0.28
C ILE A 212 -3.75 10.15 1.15
N TYR A 213 -3.77 11.36 0.58
CA TYR A 213 -3.46 12.62 1.30
C TYR A 213 -2.12 12.58 2.05
N SER A 214 -1.16 11.84 1.51
CA SER A 214 0.13 11.58 2.13
C SER A 214 1.23 12.45 1.51
N ASP A 215 2.33 12.62 2.25
CA ASP A 215 3.43 13.49 1.85
C ASP A 215 4.79 12.84 2.16
N ASN A 216 5.76 13.01 1.25
CA ASN A 216 7.10 12.48 1.38
C ASN A 216 7.13 10.96 1.61
N ILE A 217 6.66 10.23 0.60
CA ILE A 217 6.63 8.76 0.59
C ILE A 217 7.68 8.27 -0.40
N THR A 218 8.59 7.43 0.05
CA THR A 218 9.59 6.78 -0.80
C THR A 218 9.38 5.28 -0.84
N THR A 219 9.38 4.70 -2.04
CA THR A 219 9.33 3.26 -2.25
C THR A 219 10.44 2.86 -3.22
N ASP A 220 11.30 1.94 -2.81
CA ASP A 220 12.42 1.56 -3.64
C ASP A 220 12.83 0.09 -3.49
N HIS A 221 13.50 -0.45 -4.51
CA HIS A 221 14.00 -1.83 -4.55
C HIS A 221 12.92 -2.87 -4.19
N CYS A 222 11.66 -2.55 -4.44
CA CYS A 222 10.53 -3.42 -4.17
C CYS A 222 10.07 -4.17 -5.43
N ARG A 223 9.47 -5.32 -5.22
CA ARG A 223 8.82 -6.09 -6.28
C ARG A 223 7.33 -6.19 -5.99
N PHE A 224 6.49 -5.71 -6.90
CA PHE A 224 5.03 -5.78 -6.83
C PHE A 224 4.52 -6.94 -7.68
N VAL A 225 3.72 -7.85 -7.08
CA VAL A 225 3.20 -9.03 -7.77
C VAL A 225 1.72 -9.20 -7.45
N SER A 226 0.86 -9.02 -8.44
CA SER A 226 -0.60 -9.12 -8.30
C SER A 226 -1.31 -9.58 -9.57
N GLU A 227 -0.60 -10.33 -10.43
CA GLU A 227 -1.20 -10.91 -11.63
C GLU A 227 -2.46 -11.72 -11.30
N GLY A 228 -3.53 -11.49 -12.08
CA GLY A 228 -4.82 -12.15 -11.88
C GLY A 228 -5.68 -11.60 -10.73
N VAL A 229 -5.25 -10.53 -10.07
CA VAL A 229 -6.08 -9.75 -9.13
C VAL A 229 -6.73 -8.60 -9.87
N TRP A 230 -8.05 -8.52 -9.84
CA TRP A 230 -8.79 -7.39 -10.42
C TRP A 230 -8.50 -6.08 -9.66
N ASN A 231 -8.16 -5.01 -10.38
CA ASN A 231 -7.57 -3.77 -9.84
C ASN A 231 -6.34 -4.07 -8.96
N GLY A 232 -5.48 -4.96 -9.41
CA GLY A 232 -4.26 -5.34 -8.71
C GLY A 232 -3.10 -4.38 -8.98
N ASP A 233 -3.34 -3.07 -8.96
CA ASP A 233 -2.34 -2.04 -9.22
C ASP A 233 -1.17 -2.12 -8.23
N GLY A 234 0.00 -1.65 -8.63
CA GLY A 234 1.21 -1.71 -7.82
C GLY A 234 1.30 -0.56 -6.81
N TRP A 235 1.40 0.68 -7.31
CA TRP A 235 1.73 1.86 -6.52
C TRP A 235 0.86 3.05 -6.91
N ASP A 236 0.00 3.49 -5.99
CA ASP A 236 -1.07 4.44 -6.24
C ASP A 236 -0.99 5.66 -5.30
N PRO A 237 -0.26 6.74 -5.66
CA PRO A 237 -0.38 8.01 -4.99
C PRO A 237 -1.71 8.68 -5.38
N ASP A 238 -2.55 8.98 -4.39
CA ASP A 238 -3.89 9.55 -4.54
C ASP A 238 -4.03 10.82 -3.71
N SER A 239 -4.07 11.98 -4.37
CA SER A 239 -4.01 13.30 -3.72
C SER A 239 -2.81 13.42 -2.77
N SER A 240 -1.67 12.89 -3.17
CA SER A 240 -0.44 12.79 -2.36
C SER A 240 0.69 13.58 -3.01
N THR A 241 1.63 14.05 -2.19
CA THR A 241 2.71 14.94 -2.64
C THR A 241 4.09 14.40 -2.28
N ASN A 242 5.12 14.82 -3.05
CA ASN A 242 6.51 14.44 -2.80
C ASN A 242 6.71 12.92 -2.71
N CYS A 243 6.10 12.17 -3.64
CA CYS A 243 6.20 10.72 -3.66
C CYS A 243 7.25 10.26 -4.68
N THR A 244 8.15 9.39 -4.26
CA THR A 244 9.24 8.87 -5.10
C THR A 244 9.20 7.35 -5.15
N LEU A 245 9.27 6.82 -6.37
CA LEU A 245 9.34 5.39 -6.66
C LEU A 245 10.55 5.12 -7.56
N PHE A 246 11.44 4.23 -7.16
CA PHE A 246 12.58 3.88 -8.01
C PHE A 246 13.12 2.47 -7.78
N ALA A 247 13.85 1.95 -8.77
CA ALA A 247 14.46 0.63 -8.74
C ALA A 247 13.47 -0.49 -8.36
N CYS A 248 12.22 -0.40 -8.87
CA CYS A 248 11.15 -1.33 -8.56
C CYS A 248 10.76 -2.17 -9.77
N GLU A 249 10.26 -3.40 -9.50
CA GLU A 249 9.74 -4.32 -10.50
C GLU A 249 8.24 -4.56 -10.30
N PHE A 250 7.52 -4.67 -11.42
CA PHE A 250 6.07 -4.85 -11.43
C PHE A 250 5.66 -6.04 -12.31
N ALA A 251 4.78 -6.88 -11.76
CA ALA A 251 3.98 -7.87 -12.46
C ALA A 251 2.55 -7.80 -11.87
N THR A 252 1.75 -6.87 -12.40
CA THR A 252 0.48 -6.45 -11.80
C THR A 252 -0.73 -6.94 -12.58
N GLY A 253 -1.87 -7.01 -11.91
CA GLY A 253 -3.16 -7.34 -12.52
C GLY A 253 -3.98 -6.09 -12.92
N GLY A 254 -3.40 -4.92 -12.76
CA GLY A 254 -3.87 -3.59 -13.16
C GLY A 254 -2.68 -2.75 -13.57
N ASP A 255 -2.65 -1.49 -13.18
CA ASP A 255 -1.55 -0.58 -13.48
C ASP A 255 -0.31 -0.92 -12.63
N ALA A 256 0.90 -0.77 -13.18
CA ALA A 256 2.11 -0.80 -12.36
C ALA A 256 2.13 0.40 -11.40
N VAL A 257 1.83 1.57 -11.95
CA VAL A 257 1.69 2.83 -11.21
C VAL A 257 0.43 3.55 -11.70
N ALA A 258 -0.42 4.01 -10.77
CA ALA A 258 -1.57 4.83 -11.11
C ALA A 258 -1.62 6.09 -10.23
N ILE A 259 -1.31 7.24 -10.81
CA ILE A 259 -1.31 8.53 -10.11
C ILE A 259 -2.73 9.10 -10.16
N LYS A 260 -3.34 9.24 -8.98
CA LYS A 260 -4.76 9.58 -8.82
C LYS A 260 -4.94 10.83 -7.94
N SER A 261 -6.10 11.49 -8.04
CA SER A 261 -6.45 12.63 -7.18
C SER A 261 -7.97 12.82 -7.02
N GLY A 262 -8.68 11.71 -6.91
CA GLY A 262 -10.12 11.73 -6.67
C GLY A 262 -10.99 11.82 -7.90
N LYS A 263 -12.26 11.42 -7.74
CA LYS A 263 -13.29 11.37 -8.77
C LYS A 263 -14.34 12.46 -8.54
N ASN A 264 -14.89 12.98 -9.63
CA ASN A 264 -15.98 13.96 -9.57
C ASN A 264 -17.29 13.35 -9.01
N PRO A 265 -18.11 14.14 -8.29
CA PRO A 265 -17.90 15.56 -7.94
C PRO A 265 -17.01 15.79 -6.71
N GLU A 266 -16.68 14.74 -5.96
CA GLU A 266 -15.95 14.82 -4.69
C GLU A 266 -14.51 15.30 -4.88
N GLY A 267 -13.77 14.68 -5.81
CA GLY A 267 -12.37 15.02 -6.05
C GLY A 267 -12.16 16.47 -6.42
N ASN A 268 -13.06 17.06 -7.24
CA ASN A 268 -13.01 18.46 -7.59
C ASN A 268 -13.35 19.38 -6.40
N LYS A 269 -14.28 18.98 -5.52
CA LYS A 269 -14.65 19.74 -4.32
C LYS A 269 -13.53 19.75 -3.29
N ILE A 270 -12.89 18.61 -3.07
CA ILE A 270 -11.74 18.48 -2.17
C ILE A 270 -10.54 19.23 -2.75
N GLY A 271 -10.32 19.17 -4.08
CA GLY A 271 -9.32 19.95 -4.79
C GLY A 271 -7.88 19.71 -4.32
N ARG A 272 -7.54 18.49 -3.88
CA ARG A 272 -6.16 18.12 -3.49
C ARG A 272 -5.49 17.38 -4.64
N PRO A 273 -4.49 17.98 -5.29
CA PRO A 273 -3.76 17.33 -6.37
C PRO A 273 -2.81 16.24 -5.85
N SER A 274 -2.40 15.35 -6.75
CA SER A 274 -1.13 14.64 -6.62
C SER A 274 -0.04 15.45 -7.28
N ALA A 275 1.04 15.76 -6.56
CA ALA A 275 2.09 16.67 -7.04
C ALA A 275 3.49 16.24 -6.63
N HIS A 276 4.49 16.60 -7.44
CA HIS A 276 5.90 16.24 -7.20
C HIS A 276 6.09 14.71 -7.11
N ILE A 277 5.65 14.02 -8.14
CA ILE A 277 5.70 12.56 -8.23
C ILE A 277 6.86 12.16 -9.14
N TYR A 278 7.80 11.38 -8.62
CA TYR A 278 9.00 10.96 -9.33
C TYR A 278 9.05 9.44 -9.45
N VAL A 279 9.12 8.94 -10.69
CA VAL A 279 9.18 7.49 -10.99
C VAL A 279 10.35 7.22 -11.92
N PHE A 280 11.33 6.43 -11.50
CA PHE A 280 12.50 6.15 -12.33
C PHE A 280 13.15 4.79 -12.04
N ASP A 281 13.94 4.30 -12.99
CA ASP A 281 14.64 3.02 -12.89
C ASP A 281 13.68 1.86 -12.51
N CYS A 282 12.48 1.88 -13.10
CA CYS A 282 11.46 0.88 -12.84
C CYS A 282 11.21 -0.02 -14.05
N ARG A 283 10.82 -1.26 -13.79
CA ARG A 283 10.50 -2.23 -14.82
C ARG A 283 9.13 -2.84 -14.61
N SER A 284 8.32 -2.88 -15.67
CA SER A 284 7.04 -3.60 -15.69
C SER A 284 7.07 -4.75 -16.68
N THR A 285 6.62 -5.94 -16.24
CA THR A 285 6.57 -7.16 -17.05
C THR A 285 5.15 -7.65 -17.30
N ALA A 286 4.15 -7.08 -16.62
CA ALA A 286 2.73 -7.33 -16.82
C ALA A 286 1.91 -6.18 -16.24
N GLY A 287 0.69 -6.00 -16.71
CA GLY A 287 -0.21 -4.91 -16.34
C GLY A 287 -0.25 -3.80 -17.39
N HIS A 288 -0.70 -2.61 -17.01
CA HIS A 288 -0.91 -1.49 -17.94
C HIS A 288 0.21 -0.43 -17.93
N GLY A 289 1.31 -0.67 -17.22
CA GLY A 289 2.43 0.28 -17.11
C GLY A 289 2.14 1.43 -16.16
N ILE A 290 2.56 2.67 -16.52
CA ILE A 290 2.42 3.87 -15.69
C ILE A 290 1.28 4.73 -16.24
N CYS A 291 0.27 4.99 -15.41
CA CYS A 291 -0.93 5.69 -15.77
C CYS A 291 -1.12 6.98 -14.94
N LEU A 292 -1.62 8.03 -15.59
CA LEU A 292 -2.16 9.21 -14.93
C LEU A 292 -3.68 9.05 -14.90
N GLY A 293 -4.24 8.76 -13.75
CA GLY A 293 -5.67 8.55 -13.60
C GLY A 293 -6.04 7.08 -13.34
N SER A 294 -7.29 6.73 -13.65
CA SER A 294 -8.38 7.53 -14.28
C SER A 294 -8.92 8.68 -13.40
N GLU A 295 -8.91 8.55 -12.09
CA GLU A 295 -9.45 9.53 -11.13
C GLU A 295 -8.46 10.66 -10.89
N MET A 296 -8.59 11.80 -11.61
CA MET A 296 -7.68 12.98 -11.49
C MET A 296 -8.40 14.29 -11.30
N SER A 297 -9.58 14.26 -10.70
CA SER A 297 -10.43 15.47 -10.58
C SER A 297 -9.88 16.50 -9.60
N GLY A 298 -8.96 16.11 -8.68
CA GLY A 298 -8.27 17.04 -7.80
C GLY A 298 -7.03 17.70 -8.40
N GLY A 299 -6.62 17.26 -9.62
CA GLY A 299 -5.44 17.76 -10.32
C GLY A 299 -4.22 16.83 -10.17
N ILE A 300 -3.34 16.87 -11.18
CA ILE A 300 -2.03 16.20 -11.16
C ILE A 300 -1.00 17.21 -11.66
N GLU A 301 0.08 17.41 -10.91
CA GLU A 301 1.10 18.41 -11.15
C GLU A 301 2.50 17.85 -10.96
N ASP A 302 3.47 18.32 -11.76
CA ASP A 302 4.90 17.95 -11.66
C ASP A 302 5.14 16.45 -11.49
N VAL A 303 4.80 15.70 -12.52
CA VAL A 303 5.10 14.27 -12.62
C VAL A 303 6.31 14.08 -13.53
N GLN A 304 7.33 13.39 -13.05
CA GLN A 304 8.54 13.09 -13.81
C GLN A 304 8.78 11.59 -13.85
N ILE A 305 8.91 11.06 -15.07
CA ILE A 305 9.10 9.62 -15.31
C ILE A 305 10.30 9.47 -16.25
N TRP A 306 11.32 8.69 -15.84
CA TRP A 306 12.49 8.46 -16.67
C TRP A 306 13.15 7.12 -16.36
N ASP A 307 13.98 6.63 -17.29
CA ASP A 307 14.72 5.37 -17.19
C ASP A 307 13.86 4.15 -16.79
N CYS A 308 12.63 4.08 -17.32
CA CYS A 308 11.70 2.98 -17.06
C CYS A 308 11.60 2.02 -18.27
N ASP A 309 11.58 0.71 -18.00
CA ASP A 309 11.31 -0.34 -19.01
C ASP A 309 9.88 -0.88 -18.84
N LEU A 310 9.00 -0.48 -19.77
CA LEU A 310 7.57 -0.86 -19.76
C LEU A 310 7.22 -1.72 -20.98
N THR A 311 8.19 -2.40 -21.60
CA THR A 311 8.05 -3.07 -22.92
C THR A 311 7.10 -4.26 -22.91
N ASN A 312 6.75 -4.80 -21.75
CA ASN A 312 5.86 -5.94 -21.61
C ASN A 312 4.60 -5.63 -20.79
N SER A 313 4.22 -4.37 -20.69
CA SER A 313 3.03 -3.90 -20.00
C SER A 313 1.96 -3.42 -20.95
#